data_6ba376eba413c445ce9d546a00e4fc7f
#
_entry.id   6ba376eba413c445ce9d546a00e4fc7f
#
_cell.length_a   1.000
_cell.length_b   1.000
_cell.length_c   1.000
_cell.angle_alpha   90.00
_cell.angle_beta   90.00
_cell.angle_gamma   90.00
#
_symmetry.space_group_name_H-M   'P 1'
#
loop_
_entity.id
_entity.type
_entity.pdbx_description
1 polymer ?
#
loop_
_entity_poly.entity_id
_entity_poly.type
_entity_poly.pdbx_seq_one_letter_code
_entity_poly.pdbx_strand_id
1 'polypeptide(L)'
;MHARERTALITGASRGLGLALARGLAGRGWNLILTARDAERLSAVRDELARQTHVAAIAGDVTDPNHCAAMAVLARGHAGLDAIVNNAGALGPSPLPPLLEYPLDALRAVLDANVIAPLGMLQAVRDALKPGARVLSITSDAAIRAYPGWGGYGASKAALEQLTAVFAAENPTLRVYSVDPGDLRTDMHQAAFPGEDISNRALPEARIPALVNLLEGDLPSGRYTAALLGPVIAETEDTAA
;
A
#
# COMPACT_ATOMS: atom_id res chain seq x y z
N MET A 1 -8.13 -20.83 -22.28
CA MET A 1 -7.03 -19.88 -21.96
C MET A 1 -6.84 -19.91 -20.48
N HIS A 2 -5.65 -20.28 -19.97
CA HIS A 2 -5.36 -20.14 -18.53
C HIS A 2 -5.28 -18.63 -18.24
N ALA A 3 -6.08 -18.16 -17.30
CA ALA A 3 -5.97 -16.79 -16.83
C ALA A 3 -4.51 -16.54 -16.39
N ARG A 4 -3.90 -15.47 -16.88
CA ARG A 4 -2.52 -15.11 -16.52
C ARG A 4 -2.44 -14.96 -15.01
N GLU A 5 -1.63 -15.76 -14.36
CA GLU A 5 -1.38 -15.64 -12.92
C GLU A 5 -0.72 -14.30 -12.63
N ARG A 6 -1.38 -13.49 -11.81
CA ARG A 6 -0.89 -12.18 -11.35
C ARG A 6 -0.41 -12.30 -9.92
N THR A 7 0.69 -11.65 -9.60
CA THR A 7 1.28 -11.65 -8.26
C THR A 7 1.40 -10.22 -7.72
N ALA A 8 0.89 -9.99 -6.52
CA ALA A 8 1.02 -8.72 -5.80
C ALA A 8 1.82 -8.88 -4.51
N LEU A 9 2.79 -7.98 -4.28
CA LEU A 9 3.45 -7.81 -2.99
C LEU A 9 2.75 -6.69 -2.22
N ILE A 10 2.33 -6.96 -0.98
CA ILE A 10 1.63 -5.98 -0.12
C ILE A 10 2.36 -5.84 1.20
N THR A 11 2.83 -4.64 1.52
CA THR A 11 3.42 -4.32 2.82
C THR A 11 2.34 -3.89 3.81
N GLY A 12 2.50 -4.22 5.11
CA GLY A 12 1.51 -3.90 6.14
C GLY A 12 0.19 -4.68 5.98
N ALA A 13 0.27 -5.94 5.54
CA ALA A 13 -0.88 -6.75 5.15
C ALA A 13 -1.63 -7.44 6.29
N SER A 14 -1.19 -7.31 7.56
CA SER A 14 -1.79 -8.04 8.70
C SER A 14 -3.05 -7.39 9.28
N ARG A 15 -3.39 -6.15 8.88
CA ARG A 15 -4.58 -5.40 9.36
C ARG A 15 -4.94 -4.24 8.44
N GLY A 16 -6.07 -3.60 8.73
CA GLY A 16 -6.50 -2.35 8.08
C GLY A 16 -6.61 -2.47 6.57
N LEU A 17 -6.17 -1.42 5.85
CA LEU A 17 -6.30 -1.33 4.40
C LEU A 17 -5.49 -2.42 3.67
N GLY A 18 -4.29 -2.75 4.15
CA GLY A 18 -3.46 -3.80 3.54
C GLY A 18 -4.11 -5.18 3.60
N LEU A 19 -4.74 -5.53 4.73
CA LEU A 19 -5.51 -6.78 4.88
C LEU A 19 -6.76 -6.78 3.97
N ALA A 20 -7.53 -5.69 3.97
CA ALA A 20 -8.70 -5.59 3.12
C ALA A 20 -8.33 -5.73 1.62
N LEU A 21 -7.22 -5.10 1.20
CA LEU A 21 -6.72 -5.24 -0.17
C LEU A 21 -6.25 -6.67 -0.47
N ALA A 22 -5.53 -7.32 0.45
CA ALA A 22 -5.11 -8.70 0.29
C ALA A 22 -6.31 -9.64 0.08
N ARG A 23 -7.38 -9.48 0.87
CA ARG A 23 -8.65 -10.21 0.70
C ARG A 23 -9.30 -9.92 -0.66
N GLY A 24 -9.36 -8.66 -1.05
CA GLY A 24 -9.95 -8.24 -2.33
C GLY A 24 -9.21 -8.83 -3.53
N LEU A 25 -7.88 -8.90 -3.49
CA LEU A 25 -7.06 -9.47 -4.56
C LEU A 25 -7.09 -11.02 -4.54
N ALA A 26 -7.09 -11.66 -3.36
CA ALA A 26 -7.25 -13.11 -3.25
C ALA A 26 -8.55 -13.59 -3.89
N GLY A 27 -9.69 -12.91 -3.60
CA GLY A 27 -10.98 -13.20 -4.20
C GLY A 27 -11.04 -13.00 -5.73
N ARG A 28 -10.02 -12.35 -6.30
CA ARG A 28 -9.84 -12.12 -7.75
C ARG A 28 -8.77 -13.02 -8.37
N GLY A 29 -8.28 -14.01 -7.61
CA GLY A 29 -7.30 -14.99 -8.06
C GLY A 29 -5.87 -14.46 -8.21
N TRP A 30 -5.51 -13.36 -7.53
CA TRP A 30 -4.13 -12.92 -7.46
C TRP A 30 -3.33 -13.78 -6.48
N ASN A 31 -2.13 -14.18 -6.86
CA ASN A 31 -1.13 -14.69 -5.94
C ASN A 31 -0.61 -13.55 -5.07
N LEU A 32 -0.34 -13.82 -3.80
CA LEU A 32 0.01 -12.79 -2.84
C LEU A 32 1.34 -13.07 -2.17
N ILE A 33 2.14 -12.03 -2.04
CA ILE A 33 3.33 -11.99 -1.20
C ILE A 33 3.05 -10.92 -0.14
N LEU A 34 2.96 -11.34 1.11
CA LEU A 34 2.52 -10.50 2.21
C LEU A 34 3.64 -10.26 3.22
N THR A 35 3.76 -9.04 3.72
CA THR A 35 4.63 -8.74 4.85
C THR A 35 3.98 -7.81 5.86
N ALA A 36 4.30 -8.02 7.13
CA ALA A 36 3.96 -7.16 8.27
C ALA A 36 4.86 -7.54 9.46
N ARG A 37 4.92 -6.68 10.48
CA ARG A 37 5.74 -6.92 11.68
C ARG A 37 5.16 -7.97 12.62
N ASP A 38 3.84 -8.03 12.72
CA ASP A 38 3.13 -8.96 13.60
C ASP A 38 3.05 -10.34 12.91
N ALA A 39 3.92 -11.25 13.35
CA ALA A 39 4.06 -12.59 12.76
C ALA A 39 2.82 -13.47 12.97
N GLU A 40 2.17 -13.36 14.13
CA GLU A 40 0.99 -14.17 14.48
C GLU A 40 -0.20 -13.77 13.61
N ARG A 41 -0.51 -12.47 13.55
CA ARG A 41 -1.57 -11.93 12.70
C ARG A 41 -1.29 -12.19 11.21
N LEU A 42 -0.05 -12.02 10.78
CA LEU A 42 0.30 -12.28 9.38
C LEU A 42 0.15 -13.76 9.01
N SER A 43 0.52 -14.68 9.91
CA SER A 43 0.31 -16.12 9.70
C SER A 43 -1.17 -16.47 9.60
N ALA A 44 -2.01 -15.91 10.46
CA ALA A 44 -3.46 -16.11 10.40
C ALA A 44 -4.05 -15.61 9.06
N VAL A 45 -3.60 -14.44 8.58
CA VAL A 45 -4.02 -13.88 7.28
C VAL A 45 -3.56 -14.78 6.13
N ARG A 46 -2.30 -15.25 6.15
CA ARG A 46 -1.80 -16.21 5.15
C ARG A 46 -2.69 -17.46 5.10
N ASP A 47 -2.98 -18.05 6.25
CA ASP A 47 -3.75 -19.31 6.33
C ASP A 47 -5.22 -19.12 5.92
N GLU A 48 -5.79 -17.94 6.18
CA GLU A 48 -7.11 -17.55 5.69
C GLU A 48 -7.12 -17.51 4.15
N LEU A 49 -6.17 -16.76 3.55
CA LEU A 49 -6.18 -16.46 2.13
C LEU A 49 -5.62 -17.61 1.27
N ALA A 50 -4.79 -18.48 1.84
CA ALA A 50 -4.27 -19.69 1.16
C ALA A 50 -5.36 -20.68 0.75
N ARG A 51 -6.58 -20.53 1.26
CA ARG A 51 -7.77 -21.30 0.82
C ARG A 51 -8.31 -20.86 -0.54
N GLN A 52 -7.91 -19.67 -1.01
CA GLN A 52 -8.44 -19.05 -2.23
C GLN A 52 -7.39 -18.92 -3.33
N THR A 53 -6.13 -18.70 -2.95
CA THR A 53 -5.03 -18.46 -3.88
C THR A 53 -3.69 -18.83 -3.26
N HIS A 54 -2.62 -18.76 -4.07
CA HIS A 54 -1.27 -18.97 -3.54
C HIS A 54 -0.82 -17.75 -2.73
N VAL A 55 -0.44 -17.98 -1.46
CA VAL A 55 -0.02 -16.91 -0.54
C VAL A 55 1.30 -17.27 0.12
N ALA A 56 2.30 -16.44 -0.08
CA ALA A 56 3.54 -16.46 0.66
C ALA A 56 3.59 -15.27 1.64
N ALA A 57 4.15 -15.48 2.82
CA ALA A 57 4.24 -14.41 3.82
C ALA A 57 5.54 -14.51 4.63
N ILE A 58 6.19 -13.37 4.84
CA ILE A 58 7.36 -13.25 5.73
C ILE A 58 7.10 -12.08 6.69
N ALA A 59 7.14 -12.36 7.99
CA ALA A 59 7.06 -11.33 9.01
C ALA A 59 8.41 -10.59 9.13
N GLY A 60 8.35 -9.26 9.21
CA GLY A 60 9.54 -8.44 9.38
C GLY A 60 9.24 -6.94 9.29
N ASP A 61 10.25 -6.15 9.57
CA ASP A 61 10.18 -4.71 9.45
C ASP A 61 10.65 -4.26 8.05
N VAL A 62 9.82 -3.48 7.37
CA VAL A 62 10.14 -2.95 6.03
C VAL A 62 11.33 -1.95 6.05
N THR A 63 11.73 -1.47 7.22
CA THR A 63 12.92 -0.63 7.39
C THR A 63 14.22 -1.44 7.47
N ASP A 64 14.14 -2.78 7.62
CA ASP A 64 15.30 -3.67 7.64
C ASP A 64 15.69 -4.06 6.19
N PRO A 65 16.90 -3.70 5.72
CA PRO A 65 17.37 -4.09 4.39
C PRO A 65 17.43 -5.60 4.17
N ASN A 66 17.72 -6.40 5.21
CA ASN A 66 17.75 -7.85 5.12
C ASN A 66 16.35 -8.42 4.88
N HIS A 67 15.33 -7.82 5.52
CA HIS A 67 13.95 -8.18 5.26
C HIS A 67 13.54 -7.82 3.83
N CYS A 68 13.89 -6.64 3.33
CA CYS A 68 13.65 -6.26 1.94
C CYS A 68 14.32 -7.24 0.95
N ALA A 69 15.54 -7.68 1.23
CA ALA A 69 16.25 -8.68 0.42
C ALA A 69 15.53 -10.03 0.43
N ALA A 70 15.01 -10.48 1.58
CA ALA A 70 14.21 -11.71 1.67
C ALA A 70 12.91 -11.61 0.85
N MET A 71 12.23 -10.46 0.89
CA MET A 71 11.04 -10.20 0.05
C MET A 71 11.37 -10.25 -1.45
N ALA A 72 12.55 -9.74 -1.85
CA ALA A 72 13.00 -9.80 -3.23
C ALA A 72 13.28 -11.24 -3.71
N VAL A 73 13.86 -12.08 -2.85
CA VAL A 73 14.03 -13.53 -3.15
C VAL A 73 12.68 -14.18 -3.38
N LEU A 74 11.72 -13.90 -2.51
CA LEU A 74 10.37 -14.45 -2.60
C LEU A 74 9.66 -14.00 -3.89
N ALA A 75 9.77 -12.71 -4.24
CA ALA A 75 9.20 -12.15 -5.46
C ALA A 75 9.74 -12.81 -6.73
N ARG A 76 11.04 -13.06 -6.80
CA ARG A 76 11.66 -13.80 -7.94
C ARG A 76 11.17 -15.24 -8.02
N GLY A 77 10.99 -15.91 -6.88
CA GLY A 77 10.45 -17.28 -6.81
C GLY A 77 9.01 -17.42 -7.33
N HIS A 78 8.25 -16.33 -7.38
CA HIS A 78 6.87 -16.26 -7.87
C HIS A 78 6.76 -15.77 -9.33
N ALA A 79 7.78 -15.97 -10.15
CA ALA A 79 7.84 -15.52 -11.54
C ALA A 79 7.66 -13.98 -11.71
N GLY A 80 8.00 -13.21 -10.69
CA GLY A 80 7.96 -11.75 -10.67
C GLY A 80 6.63 -11.16 -10.21
N LEU A 81 6.60 -9.83 -10.15
CA LEU A 81 5.49 -9.05 -9.60
C LEU A 81 4.73 -8.33 -10.71
N ASP A 82 3.42 -8.47 -10.72
CA ASP A 82 2.51 -7.63 -11.49
C ASP A 82 2.12 -6.36 -10.71
N ALA A 83 2.22 -6.40 -9.37
CA ALA A 83 2.01 -5.23 -8.53
C ALA A 83 2.85 -5.25 -7.24
N ILE A 84 3.22 -4.05 -6.77
CA ILE A 84 3.70 -3.81 -5.41
C ILE A 84 2.88 -2.71 -4.76
N VAL A 85 2.48 -2.92 -3.51
CA VAL A 85 1.69 -1.97 -2.71
C VAL A 85 2.46 -1.59 -1.46
N ASN A 86 3.02 -0.38 -1.46
CA ASN A 86 3.64 0.26 -0.32
C ASN A 86 2.53 0.83 0.59
N ASN A 87 2.02 -0.03 1.47
CA ASN A 87 0.94 0.31 2.41
C ASN A 87 1.43 0.38 3.87
N ALA A 88 2.49 -0.32 4.23
CA ALA A 88 3.09 -0.19 5.55
C ALA A 88 3.47 1.27 5.83
N GLY A 89 3.19 1.74 7.06
CA GLY A 89 3.52 3.09 7.47
C GLY A 89 3.35 3.30 8.96
N ALA A 90 3.86 4.42 9.45
CA ALA A 90 3.78 4.86 10.82
C ALA A 90 3.15 6.25 10.91
N LEU A 91 2.28 6.45 11.90
CA LEU A 91 1.68 7.77 12.21
C LEU A 91 2.68 8.69 12.90
N GLY A 92 3.51 8.13 13.76
CA GLY A 92 4.33 8.84 14.71
C GLY A 92 3.73 8.85 16.12
N PRO A 93 4.07 9.85 16.96
CA PRO A 93 3.53 9.97 18.30
C PRO A 93 2.01 10.10 18.32
N SER A 94 1.40 9.59 19.40
CA SER A 94 -0.03 9.78 19.66
C SER A 94 -0.19 10.19 21.14
N PRO A 95 -0.88 11.30 21.43
CA PRO A 95 -1.48 12.26 20.48
C PRO A 95 -0.43 12.94 19.59
N LEU A 96 -0.88 13.49 18.45
CA LEU A 96 -0.03 14.17 17.49
C LEU A 96 0.46 15.51 18.07
N PRO A 97 1.79 15.72 18.25
CA PRO A 97 2.29 16.96 18.85
C PRO A 97 2.42 18.09 17.80
N PRO A 98 2.38 19.36 18.25
CA PRO A 98 2.79 20.49 17.42
C PRO A 98 4.24 20.34 16.93
N LEU A 99 4.59 20.94 15.78
CA LEU A 99 5.93 20.80 15.17
C LEU A 99 7.07 21.24 16.10
N LEU A 100 6.88 22.28 16.89
CA LEU A 100 7.92 22.75 17.82
C LEU A 100 8.18 21.79 18.99
N GLU A 101 7.24 20.89 19.25
CA GLU A 101 7.32 19.86 20.32
C GLU A 101 7.54 18.46 19.74
N TYR A 102 7.65 18.33 18.41
CA TYR A 102 7.77 17.03 17.76
C TYR A 102 9.15 16.41 18.06
N PRO A 103 9.22 15.23 18.69
CA PRO A 103 10.50 14.57 18.97
C PRO A 103 11.22 14.21 17.65
N LEU A 104 12.48 14.64 17.49
CA LEU A 104 13.23 14.46 16.24
C LEU A 104 13.57 13.00 15.95
N ASP A 105 13.72 12.16 16.95
CA ASP A 105 13.89 10.72 16.80
C ASP A 105 12.62 10.05 16.30
N ALA A 106 11.44 10.46 16.80
CA ALA A 106 10.17 10.00 16.27
C ALA A 106 9.95 10.47 14.82
N LEU A 107 10.38 11.70 14.47
CA LEU A 107 10.33 12.16 13.09
C LEU A 107 11.19 11.29 12.17
N ARG A 108 12.43 10.96 12.60
CA ARG A 108 13.31 10.05 11.84
C ARG A 108 12.64 8.70 11.62
N ALA A 109 12.07 8.10 12.68
CA ALA A 109 11.39 6.82 12.57
C ALA A 109 10.18 6.85 11.62
N VAL A 110 9.41 7.96 11.59
CA VAL A 110 8.32 8.15 10.64
C VAL A 110 8.83 8.27 9.20
N LEU A 111 9.92 9.02 8.98
CA LEU A 111 10.53 9.14 7.66
C LEU A 111 11.14 7.80 7.20
N ASP A 112 11.77 7.06 8.08
CA ASP A 112 12.30 5.73 7.77
C ASP A 112 11.18 4.79 7.32
N ALA A 113 10.07 4.74 8.06
CA ALA A 113 8.95 3.84 7.75
C ALA A 113 8.14 4.27 6.51
N ASN A 114 7.90 5.58 6.33
CA ASN A 114 6.98 6.09 5.32
C ASN A 114 7.66 6.52 4.01
N VAL A 115 8.97 6.73 4.01
CA VAL A 115 9.73 7.28 2.86
C VAL A 115 10.85 6.34 2.45
N ILE A 116 11.78 6.05 3.38
CA ILE A 116 12.97 5.25 3.08
C ILE A 116 12.59 3.79 2.81
N ALA A 117 11.74 3.19 3.64
CA ALA A 117 11.34 1.80 3.49
C ALA A 117 10.59 1.51 2.17
N PRO A 118 9.61 2.31 1.72
CA PRO A 118 9.01 2.13 0.40
C PRO A 118 10.03 2.19 -0.75
N LEU A 119 10.97 3.12 -0.71
CA LEU A 119 12.03 3.20 -1.70
C LEU A 119 12.97 2.00 -1.63
N GLY A 120 13.40 1.61 -0.43
CA GLY A 120 14.26 0.44 -0.20
C GLY A 120 13.61 -0.86 -0.69
N MET A 121 12.30 -1.04 -0.46
CA MET A 121 11.55 -2.18 -0.96
C MET A 121 11.49 -2.17 -2.50
N LEU A 122 11.20 -1.03 -3.14
CA LEU A 122 11.22 -0.90 -4.60
C LEU A 122 12.60 -1.25 -5.18
N GLN A 123 13.68 -0.73 -4.58
CA GLN A 123 15.05 -1.05 -5.00
C GLN A 123 15.35 -2.55 -4.88
N ALA A 124 14.92 -3.18 -3.79
CA ALA A 124 15.14 -4.61 -3.57
C ALA A 124 14.41 -5.49 -4.59
N VAL A 125 13.17 -5.15 -4.94
CA VAL A 125 12.33 -5.97 -5.85
C VAL A 125 12.38 -5.53 -7.31
N ARG A 126 13.16 -4.51 -7.68
CA ARG A 126 13.17 -3.90 -9.02
C ARG A 126 13.30 -4.95 -10.15
N ASP A 127 14.18 -5.92 -9.99
CA ASP A 127 14.45 -6.95 -10.99
C ASP A 127 13.34 -8.03 -11.06
N ALA A 128 12.40 -8.00 -10.11
CA ALA A 128 11.21 -8.84 -10.10
C ALA A 128 9.97 -8.13 -10.67
N LEU A 129 10.02 -6.81 -10.92
CA LEU A 129 8.90 -6.10 -11.52
C LEU A 129 8.74 -6.48 -12.99
N LYS A 130 7.57 -6.96 -13.36
CA LYS A 130 7.25 -7.29 -14.75
C LYS A 130 7.03 -6.02 -15.59
N PRO A 131 7.23 -6.07 -16.92
CA PRO A 131 6.79 -4.98 -17.80
C PRO A 131 5.30 -4.66 -17.57
N GLY A 132 4.97 -3.39 -17.41
CA GLY A 132 3.62 -2.93 -17.10
C GLY A 132 3.17 -3.17 -15.65
N ALA A 133 4.07 -3.56 -14.75
CA ALA A 133 3.73 -3.72 -13.33
C ALA A 133 3.21 -2.42 -12.71
N ARG A 134 2.37 -2.56 -11.68
CA ARG A 134 1.76 -1.45 -10.94
C ARG A 134 2.49 -1.23 -9.63
N VAL A 135 2.84 0.02 -9.37
CA VAL A 135 3.41 0.46 -8.08
C VAL A 135 2.40 1.37 -7.40
N LEU A 136 1.92 0.98 -6.25
CA LEU A 136 0.91 1.71 -5.48
C LEU A 136 1.52 2.15 -4.15
N SER A 137 1.61 3.46 -3.92
CA SER A 137 2.05 4.04 -2.63
C SER A 137 0.85 4.66 -1.93
N ILE A 138 0.53 4.16 -0.72
CA ILE A 138 -0.56 4.72 0.08
C ILE A 138 -0.11 6.02 0.72
N THR A 139 -0.75 7.11 0.32
CA THR A 139 -0.53 8.48 0.82
C THR A 139 -1.70 8.96 1.68
N SER A 140 -1.89 10.26 1.80
CA SER A 140 -2.94 10.93 2.57
C SER A 140 -3.17 12.33 2.02
N ASP A 141 -4.31 12.93 2.32
CA ASP A 141 -4.55 14.35 2.12
C ASP A 141 -3.62 15.23 2.95
N ALA A 142 -3.11 14.72 4.09
CA ALA A 142 -2.08 15.40 4.89
C ALA A 142 -0.75 15.63 4.14
N ALA A 143 -0.54 14.98 2.98
CA ALA A 143 0.60 15.25 2.10
C ALA A 143 0.49 16.62 1.40
N ILE A 144 -0.74 17.11 1.18
CA ILE A 144 -1.03 18.31 0.40
C ILE A 144 -1.80 19.37 1.19
N ARG A 145 -2.25 19.06 2.40
CA ARG A 145 -2.97 19.97 3.29
C ARG A 145 -2.24 20.09 4.62
N ALA A 146 -2.19 21.29 5.16
CA ALA A 146 -1.59 21.56 6.46
C ALA A 146 -2.64 21.43 7.57
N TYR A 147 -2.44 20.45 8.45
CA TYR A 147 -3.24 20.29 9.65
C TYR A 147 -2.36 20.43 10.89
N PRO A 148 -2.79 21.18 11.93
CA PRO A 148 -2.06 21.24 13.20
C PRO A 148 -1.84 19.84 13.78
N GLY A 149 -0.62 19.56 14.27
CA GLY A 149 -0.23 18.25 14.80
C GLY A 149 0.23 17.22 13.76
N TRP A 150 -0.13 17.35 12.50
CA TRP A 150 0.17 16.37 11.44
C TRP A 150 1.52 16.58 10.76
N GLY A 151 2.38 17.45 11.28
CA GLY A 151 3.60 17.87 10.61
C GLY A 151 4.57 16.71 10.27
N GLY A 152 4.79 15.79 11.19
CA GLY A 152 5.67 14.65 10.94
C GLY A 152 5.11 13.66 9.90
N TYR A 153 3.85 13.25 10.09
CA TYR A 153 3.18 12.35 9.16
C TYR A 153 2.98 13.01 7.79
N GLY A 154 2.42 14.22 7.75
CA GLY A 154 2.15 14.94 6.50
C GLY A 154 3.43 15.17 5.68
N ALA A 155 4.52 15.62 6.33
CA ALA A 155 5.80 15.77 5.65
C ALA A 155 6.32 14.44 5.07
N SER A 156 6.17 13.33 5.80
CA SER A 156 6.56 12.01 5.28
C SER A 156 5.73 11.57 4.07
N LYS A 157 4.42 11.84 4.08
CA LYS A 157 3.55 11.49 2.95
C LYS A 157 3.78 12.39 1.73
N ALA A 158 4.09 13.68 1.94
CA ALA A 158 4.51 14.59 0.88
C ALA A 158 5.83 14.13 0.23
N ALA A 159 6.81 13.72 1.04
CA ALA A 159 8.06 13.15 0.54
C ALA A 159 7.84 11.85 -0.24
N LEU A 160 6.98 10.95 0.25
CA LEU A 160 6.61 9.72 -0.45
C LEU A 160 5.94 10.02 -1.81
N GLU A 161 5.03 10.99 -1.88
CA GLU A 161 4.39 11.39 -3.14
C GLU A 161 5.41 11.90 -4.15
N GLN A 162 6.36 12.73 -3.71
CA GLN A 162 7.40 13.24 -4.60
C GLN A 162 8.33 12.12 -5.11
N LEU A 163 8.77 11.20 -4.24
CA LEU A 163 9.54 10.02 -4.67
C LEU A 163 8.76 9.16 -5.65
N THR A 164 7.47 8.93 -5.40
CA THR A 164 6.60 8.15 -6.27
C THR A 164 6.45 8.81 -7.65
N ALA A 165 6.31 10.14 -7.70
CA ALA A 165 6.21 10.90 -8.95
C ALA A 165 7.52 10.86 -9.75
N VAL A 166 8.68 11.00 -9.10
CA VAL A 166 9.99 10.87 -9.76
C VAL A 166 10.19 9.45 -10.28
N PHE A 167 9.86 8.44 -9.47
CA PHE A 167 9.94 7.04 -9.90
C PHE A 167 9.05 6.75 -11.13
N ALA A 168 7.86 7.36 -11.21
CA ALA A 168 6.99 7.26 -12.37
C ALA A 168 7.63 7.85 -13.63
N ALA A 169 8.27 9.02 -13.50
CA ALA A 169 8.93 9.69 -14.61
C ALA A 169 10.14 8.91 -15.14
N GLU A 170 10.90 8.26 -14.23
CA GLU A 170 12.05 7.43 -14.57
C GLU A 170 11.66 6.06 -15.16
N ASN A 171 10.43 5.59 -14.93
CA ASN A 171 9.96 4.26 -15.31
C ASN A 171 8.64 4.33 -16.11
N PRO A 172 8.62 4.92 -17.34
CA PRO A 172 7.39 5.17 -18.10
C PRO A 172 6.67 3.89 -18.57
N THR A 173 7.32 2.73 -18.50
CA THR A 173 6.71 1.43 -18.82
C THR A 173 5.91 0.85 -17.65
N LEU A 174 6.02 1.41 -16.46
CA LEU A 174 5.25 1.01 -15.28
C LEU A 174 4.02 1.92 -15.11
N ARG A 175 3.08 1.47 -14.31
CA ARG A 175 1.98 2.29 -13.82
C ARG A 175 2.22 2.59 -12.33
N VAL A 176 2.43 3.84 -12.00
CA VAL A 176 2.88 4.26 -10.67
C VAL A 176 1.89 5.25 -10.06
N TYR A 177 1.39 4.92 -8.88
CA TYR A 177 0.28 5.63 -8.26
C TYR A 177 0.60 6.05 -6.83
N SER A 178 0.31 7.30 -6.48
CA SER A 178 0.11 7.75 -5.10
C SER A 178 -1.39 7.78 -4.82
N VAL A 179 -1.84 7.04 -3.81
CA VAL A 179 -3.28 6.89 -3.54
C VAL A 179 -3.61 7.33 -2.13
N ASP A 180 -4.44 8.34 -2.04
CA ASP A 180 -5.07 8.78 -0.80
C ASP A 180 -6.37 7.98 -0.60
N PRO A 181 -6.44 7.09 0.41
CA PRO A 181 -7.65 6.31 0.69
C PRO A 181 -8.73 7.11 1.41
N GLY A 182 -8.42 8.32 1.88
CA GLY A 182 -9.24 9.10 2.78
C GLY A 182 -9.32 8.51 4.19
N ASP A 183 -10.17 9.07 5.03
CA ASP A 183 -10.37 8.62 6.40
C ASP A 183 -10.98 7.22 6.45
N LEU A 184 -10.29 6.31 7.13
CA LEU A 184 -10.71 4.94 7.29
C LEU A 184 -10.78 4.53 8.77
N ARG A 185 -11.74 3.71 9.11
CA ARG A 185 -11.85 3.11 10.45
C ARG A 185 -10.77 2.06 10.66
N THR A 186 -9.60 2.52 11.12
CA THR A 186 -8.40 1.70 11.36
C THR A 186 -7.75 2.06 12.68
N ASP A 187 -6.90 1.17 13.20
CA ASP A 187 -6.11 1.45 14.40
C ASP A 187 -5.23 2.70 14.25
N MET A 188 -4.69 2.96 13.05
CA MET A 188 -3.88 4.15 12.78
C MET A 188 -4.72 5.42 12.88
N HIS A 189 -5.93 5.42 12.32
CA HIS A 189 -6.84 6.57 12.41
C HIS A 189 -7.29 6.80 13.86
N GLN A 190 -7.62 5.72 14.60
CA GLN A 190 -7.94 5.83 16.02
C GLN A 190 -6.77 6.39 16.85
N ALA A 191 -5.53 6.02 16.51
CA ALA A 191 -4.35 6.58 17.16
C ALA A 191 -4.13 8.07 16.83
N ALA A 192 -4.56 8.54 15.65
CA ALA A 192 -4.53 9.98 15.31
C ALA A 192 -5.56 10.79 16.09
N PHE A 193 -6.67 10.16 16.48
CA PHE A 193 -7.78 10.77 17.22
C PHE A 193 -8.09 9.96 18.49
N PRO A 194 -7.18 10.00 19.50
CA PRO A 194 -7.35 9.22 20.72
C PRO A 194 -8.58 9.70 21.50
N GLY A 195 -9.46 8.76 21.85
CA GLY A 195 -10.69 9.04 22.59
C GLY A 195 -11.87 9.53 21.76
N GLU A 196 -11.70 9.78 20.47
CA GLU A 196 -12.81 10.11 19.57
C GLU A 196 -13.52 8.85 19.05
N ASP A 197 -14.81 8.95 18.81
CA ASP A 197 -15.58 7.91 18.11
C ASP A 197 -15.35 8.04 16.59
N ILE A 198 -14.67 7.06 16.03
CA ILE A 198 -14.42 6.97 14.59
C ILE A 198 -15.34 5.97 13.88
N SER A 199 -16.43 5.55 14.53
CA SER A 199 -17.39 4.57 13.96
C SER A 199 -18.06 5.05 12.67
N ASN A 200 -18.13 6.37 12.47
CA ASN A 200 -18.65 7.02 11.27
C ASN A 200 -17.64 7.03 10.09
N ARG A 201 -16.39 6.63 10.30
CA ARG A 201 -15.40 6.52 9.21
C ARG A 201 -15.67 5.26 8.39
N ALA A 202 -15.38 5.36 7.09
CA ALA A 202 -15.55 4.23 6.17
C ALA A 202 -14.67 3.05 6.58
N LEU A 203 -15.18 1.84 6.40
CA LEU A 203 -14.36 0.63 6.53
C LEU A 203 -13.32 0.57 5.40
N PRO A 204 -12.13 -0.03 5.63
CA PRO A 204 -11.12 -0.23 4.59
C PRO A 204 -11.66 -0.89 3.32
N GLU A 205 -12.59 -1.83 3.47
CA GLU A 205 -13.23 -2.59 2.37
C GLU A 205 -13.94 -1.66 1.36
N ALA A 206 -14.44 -0.51 1.81
CA ALA A 206 -15.10 0.46 0.93
C ALA A 206 -14.15 1.09 -0.12
N ARG A 207 -12.84 0.98 0.07
CA ARG A 207 -11.82 1.52 -0.86
C ARG A 207 -11.25 0.47 -1.81
N ILE A 208 -11.54 -0.81 -1.57
CA ILE A 208 -10.96 -1.90 -2.37
C ILE A 208 -11.35 -1.82 -3.85
N PRO A 209 -12.60 -1.50 -4.25
CA PRO A 209 -12.93 -1.35 -5.66
C PRO A 209 -12.05 -0.31 -6.38
N ALA A 210 -11.77 0.82 -5.73
CA ALA A 210 -10.91 1.88 -6.28
C ALA A 210 -9.44 1.42 -6.42
N LEU A 211 -8.91 0.75 -5.39
CA LEU A 211 -7.53 0.22 -5.43
C LEU A 211 -7.39 -0.87 -6.49
N VAL A 212 -8.37 -1.75 -6.61
CA VAL A 212 -8.43 -2.77 -7.67
C VAL A 212 -8.48 -2.12 -9.06
N ASN A 213 -9.23 -1.03 -9.23
CA ASN A 213 -9.27 -0.29 -10.50
C ASN A 213 -7.87 0.21 -10.90
N LEU A 214 -7.06 0.69 -9.95
CA LEU A 214 -5.67 1.08 -10.23
C LEU A 214 -4.77 -0.13 -10.56
N LEU A 215 -5.01 -1.28 -9.94
CA LEU A 215 -4.21 -2.47 -10.13
C LEU A 215 -4.57 -3.30 -11.37
N GLU A 216 -5.81 -3.21 -11.85
CA GLU A 216 -6.31 -3.99 -12.99
C GLU A 216 -6.70 -3.15 -14.20
N GLY A 217 -7.03 -1.88 -13.98
CA GLY A 217 -7.39 -0.93 -15.05
C GLY A 217 -6.17 -0.35 -15.77
N ASP A 218 -6.42 0.63 -16.62
CA ASP A 218 -5.38 1.30 -17.44
C ASP A 218 -5.30 2.81 -17.17
N LEU A 219 -5.52 3.22 -15.93
CA LEU A 219 -5.37 4.63 -15.56
C LEU A 219 -3.90 5.08 -15.67
N PRO A 220 -3.62 6.32 -16.09
CA PRO A 220 -2.27 6.85 -16.17
C PRO A 220 -1.61 6.93 -14.80
N SER A 221 -0.27 6.90 -14.75
CA SER A 221 0.48 7.18 -13.51
C SER A 221 0.09 8.54 -12.93
N GLY A 222 0.00 8.64 -11.60
CA GLY A 222 -0.36 9.89 -10.95
C GLY A 222 -0.88 9.75 -9.52
N ARG A 223 -1.37 10.86 -8.99
CA ARG A 223 -2.03 10.93 -7.68
C ARG A 223 -3.53 10.75 -7.80
N TYR A 224 -4.09 9.88 -6.98
CA TYR A 224 -5.53 9.60 -6.95
C TYR A 224 -6.09 9.67 -5.53
N THR A 225 -7.36 10.04 -5.43
CA THR A 225 -8.16 9.92 -4.21
C THR A 225 -9.13 8.76 -4.39
N ALA A 226 -9.00 7.71 -3.59
CA ALA A 226 -9.77 6.47 -3.78
C ALA A 226 -11.29 6.69 -3.68
N ALA A 227 -11.74 7.67 -2.89
CA ALA A 227 -13.15 8.00 -2.78
C ALA A 227 -13.76 8.57 -4.09
N LEU A 228 -12.93 9.07 -5.00
CA LEU A 228 -13.35 9.65 -6.28
C LEU A 228 -13.20 8.66 -7.45
N LEU A 229 -12.57 7.52 -7.22
CA LEU A 229 -12.43 6.47 -8.23
C LEU A 229 -13.62 5.49 -8.14
N GLY A 230 -14.32 5.35 -9.23
CA GLY A 230 -15.34 4.29 -9.37
C GLY A 230 -14.72 2.89 -9.48
N PRO A 231 -15.54 1.84 -9.40
CA PRO A 231 -15.11 0.49 -9.74
C PRO A 231 -14.71 0.40 -11.22
N VAL A 232 -13.91 -0.62 -11.56
CA VAL A 232 -13.63 -0.95 -12.98
C VAL A 232 -14.97 -1.18 -13.70
N ILE A 233 -15.29 -0.34 -14.66
CA ILE A 233 -16.39 -0.61 -15.60
C ILE A 233 -15.78 -1.61 -16.59
N ALA A 234 -16.19 -2.89 -16.50
CA ALA A 234 -15.89 -3.83 -17.59
C ALA A 234 -16.51 -3.24 -18.88
N GLU A 235 -15.70 -2.99 -19.89
CA GLU A 235 -16.23 -2.72 -21.22
C GLU A 235 -17.07 -3.93 -21.62
N THR A 236 -18.39 -3.75 -21.66
CA THR A 236 -19.26 -4.70 -22.32
C THR A 236 -18.85 -4.66 -23.80
N GLU A 237 -18.30 -5.77 -24.30
CA GLU A 237 -18.18 -5.95 -25.74
C GLU A 237 -19.57 -5.73 -26.34
N ASP A 238 -19.75 -4.58 -26.95
CA ASP A 238 -20.94 -4.29 -27.74
C ASP A 238 -20.82 -5.18 -28.98
N THR A 239 -21.46 -6.33 -28.92
CA THR A 239 -21.68 -7.20 -30.04
C THR A 239 -22.66 -6.46 -30.96
N ALA A 240 -22.14 -5.59 -31.81
CA ALA A 240 -22.89 -5.05 -32.92
C ALA A 240 -23.20 -6.21 -33.89
N ALA A 241 -24.46 -6.55 -33.95
CA ALA A 241 -25.05 -7.45 -34.95
C ALA A 241 -25.08 -6.78 -36.34
#